data_5f946858901072eef7a163ba1a813a06
#
_entry.id   5f946858901072eef7a163ba1a813a06
#
_cell.length_a   1.000
_cell.length_b   1.000
_cell.length_c   1.000
_cell.angle_alpha   90.00
_cell.angle_beta   90.00
_cell.angle_gamma   90.00
#
_symmetry.space_group_name_H-M   'P 1'
#
loop_
_entity.id
_entity.type
_entity.pdbx_description
1 polymer ?
#
loop_
_entity_poly.entity_id
_entity_poly.type
_entity_poly.pdbx_seq_one_letter_code
_entity_poly.pdbx_strand_id
1 'polypeptide(L)'
;MVNSALFGSTMKGLVTAFVICTHLVAANLAAAQDDIAKSGPREVVAAATDNIMTLAREAPEYFDTDPERYTSAVGEELDRVVDFRGFARGVMGRYASKDRYKSLDEVGKNQLRAQLEEFTDVLRVGMVNTYSRGLLAFGGSRVELGEVDMAPGSTRVASVTQRVFG
;
A
#
# COMPACT_ATOMS: atom_id res chain seq x y z
N MET A 1 1.12 -63.48 -10.74
CA MET A 1 1.70 -62.61 -11.79
C MET A 1 0.69 -61.55 -12.16
N VAL A 2 0.75 -60.37 -11.56
CA VAL A 2 -0.04 -59.20 -11.98
C VAL A 2 0.86 -57.98 -11.86
N ASN A 3 0.91 -57.26 -12.93
CA ASN A 3 1.77 -56.18 -13.33
C ASN A 3 1.78 -54.98 -12.36
N SER A 4 2.99 -54.64 -11.89
CA SER A 4 3.31 -53.46 -11.10
C SER A 4 4.09 -52.49 -12.02
N ALA A 5 3.42 -51.76 -12.86
CA ALA A 5 4.08 -50.68 -13.64
C ALA A 5 3.04 -49.73 -14.25
N LEU A 6 2.48 -48.79 -13.48
CA LEU A 6 1.76 -47.62 -14.05
C LEU A 6 1.50 -46.49 -12.99
N PHE A 7 2.40 -46.27 -12.03
CA PHE A 7 2.18 -45.20 -11.03
C PHE A 7 3.38 -44.24 -10.87
N GLY A 8 4.21 -44.09 -11.88
CA GLY A 8 5.48 -43.33 -11.73
C GLY A 8 5.66 -42.05 -12.56
N SER A 9 4.68 -41.65 -13.38
CA SER A 9 4.95 -40.59 -14.38
C SER A 9 4.16 -39.29 -14.23
N THR A 10 3.08 -39.27 -13.43
CA THR A 10 2.20 -38.07 -13.34
C THR A 10 2.54 -37.09 -12.22
N MET A 11 3.39 -37.45 -11.27
CA MET A 11 3.68 -36.60 -10.11
C MET A 11 4.84 -35.60 -10.33
N LYS A 12 5.72 -35.85 -11.31
CA LYS A 12 6.83 -34.91 -11.63
C LYS A 12 6.40 -33.69 -12.44
N GLY A 13 5.33 -33.78 -13.22
CA GLY A 13 4.81 -32.67 -14.01
C GLY A 13 4.03 -31.62 -13.19
N LEU A 14 3.34 -32.05 -12.12
CA LEU A 14 2.51 -31.17 -11.31
C LEU A 14 3.33 -30.26 -10.38
N VAL A 15 4.46 -30.77 -9.88
CA VAL A 15 5.35 -29.98 -9.00
C VAL A 15 6.08 -28.90 -9.80
N THR A 16 6.44 -29.16 -11.05
CA THR A 16 7.15 -28.18 -11.89
C THR A 16 6.21 -27.03 -12.32
N ALA A 17 4.93 -27.31 -12.56
CA ALA A 17 3.95 -26.28 -12.90
C ALA A 17 3.63 -25.35 -11.71
N PHE A 18 3.62 -25.87 -10.49
CA PHE A 18 3.35 -25.07 -9.28
C PHE A 18 4.52 -24.13 -8.92
N VAL A 19 5.77 -24.58 -9.13
CA VAL A 19 6.96 -23.75 -8.87
C VAL A 19 7.07 -22.60 -9.89
N ILE A 20 6.69 -22.81 -11.15
CA ILE A 20 6.72 -21.76 -12.19
C ILE A 20 5.67 -20.67 -11.90
N CYS A 21 4.47 -21.03 -11.41
CA CYS A 21 3.43 -20.05 -11.09
C CYS A 21 3.82 -19.12 -9.93
N THR A 22 4.51 -19.63 -8.90
CA THR A 22 4.95 -18.80 -7.75
C THR A 22 6.05 -17.80 -8.12
N HIS A 23 6.91 -18.12 -9.08
CA HIS A 23 7.96 -17.19 -9.55
C HIS A 23 7.42 -16.08 -10.46
N LEU A 24 6.34 -16.34 -11.23
CA LEU A 24 5.73 -15.30 -12.07
C LEU A 24 4.96 -14.24 -11.27
N VAL A 25 4.34 -14.62 -10.14
CA VAL A 25 3.62 -13.66 -9.28
C VAL A 25 4.59 -12.74 -8.55
N ALA A 26 5.73 -13.28 -8.04
CA ALA A 26 6.74 -12.46 -7.38
C ALA A 26 7.43 -11.46 -8.33
N ALA A 27 7.63 -11.82 -9.59
CA ALA A 27 8.24 -10.94 -10.58
C ALA A 27 7.34 -9.75 -10.95
N ASN A 28 6.01 -9.92 -10.97
CA ASN A 28 5.07 -8.83 -11.26
C ASN A 28 4.94 -7.82 -10.13
N LEU A 29 5.06 -8.26 -8.86
CA LEU A 29 5.06 -7.32 -7.72
C LEU A 29 6.34 -6.47 -7.66
N ALA A 30 7.49 -7.05 -7.97
CA ALA A 30 8.75 -6.30 -8.00
C ALA A 30 8.79 -5.27 -9.14
N ALA A 31 8.25 -5.60 -10.31
CA ALA A 31 8.17 -4.68 -11.45
C ALA A 31 7.25 -3.49 -11.17
N ALA A 32 6.12 -3.70 -10.48
CA ALA A 32 5.19 -2.62 -10.14
C ALA A 32 5.78 -1.62 -9.11
N GLN A 33 6.66 -2.06 -8.23
CA GLN A 33 7.36 -1.17 -7.28
C GLN A 33 8.47 -0.35 -7.94
N ASP A 34 9.16 -0.92 -8.93
CA ASP A 34 10.19 -0.22 -9.69
C ASP A 34 9.63 0.89 -10.60
N ASP A 35 8.40 0.72 -11.10
CA ASP A 35 7.74 1.73 -11.93
C ASP A 35 7.31 2.96 -11.12
N ILE A 36 6.85 2.80 -9.89
CA ILE A 36 6.49 3.91 -9.00
C ILE A 36 7.73 4.74 -8.63
N ALA A 37 8.87 4.08 -8.42
CA ALA A 37 10.13 4.76 -8.06
C ALA A 37 10.70 5.64 -9.20
N LYS A 38 10.29 5.39 -10.44
CA LYS A 38 10.70 6.15 -11.65
C LYS A 38 9.68 7.17 -12.11
N SER A 39 8.45 7.11 -11.56
CA SER A 39 7.35 8.01 -11.93
C SER A 39 7.51 9.36 -11.24
N GLY A 40 7.08 10.42 -11.90
CA GLY A 40 7.01 11.75 -11.30
C GLY A 40 5.86 11.86 -10.28
N PRO A 41 5.83 12.93 -9.48
CA PRO A 41 4.79 13.11 -8.46
C PRO A 41 3.36 13.05 -8.99
N ARG A 42 3.12 13.57 -10.18
CA ARG A 42 1.81 13.58 -10.84
C ARG A 42 1.36 12.17 -11.21
N GLU A 43 2.26 11.39 -11.78
CA GLU A 43 2.00 10.02 -12.23
C GLU A 43 1.67 9.10 -11.03
N VAL A 44 2.40 9.25 -9.93
CA VAL A 44 2.13 8.50 -8.68
C VAL A 44 0.74 8.83 -8.15
N VAL A 45 0.40 10.13 -8.06
CA VAL A 45 -0.91 10.56 -7.58
C VAL A 45 -2.02 10.14 -8.53
N ALA A 46 -1.80 10.21 -9.86
CA ALA A 46 -2.76 9.77 -10.86
C ALA A 46 -3.09 8.29 -10.70
N ALA A 47 -2.07 7.44 -10.67
CA ALA A 47 -2.25 5.99 -10.55
C ALA A 47 -2.98 5.60 -9.25
N ALA A 48 -2.58 6.18 -8.11
CA ALA A 48 -3.24 5.93 -6.83
C ALA A 48 -4.71 6.40 -6.85
N THR A 49 -4.98 7.56 -7.45
CA THR A 49 -6.34 8.09 -7.58
C THR A 49 -7.21 7.17 -8.43
N ASP A 50 -6.73 6.75 -9.60
CA ASP A 50 -7.46 5.88 -10.52
C ASP A 50 -7.77 4.52 -9.89
N ASN A 51 -6.80 3.93 -9.19
CA ASN A 51 -6.98 2.66 -8.48
C ASN A 51 -8.03 2.78 -7.37
N ILE A 52 -7.92 3.80 -6.51
CA ILE A 52 -8.88 4.03 -5.42
C ILE A 52 -10.29 4.31 -5.96
N MET A 53 -10.42 5.12 -7.00
CA MET A 53 -11.72 5.41 -7.62
C MET A 53 -12.32 4.17 -8.29
N THR A 54 -11.51 3.27 -8.81
CA THR A 54 -11.97 1.99 -9.34
C THR A 54 -12.50 1.11 -8.22
N LEU A 55 -11.76 0.94 -7.13
CA LEU A 55 -12.21 0.22 -5.94
C LEU A 55 -13.53 0.76 -5.39
N ALA A 56 -13.65 2.09 -5.29
CA ALA A 56 -14.87 2.74 -4.78
C ALA A 56 -16.09 2.54 -5.70
N ARG A 57 -15.88 2.46 -7.02
CA ARG A 57 -16.96 2.18 -7.99
C ARG A 57 -17.43 0.73 -7.96
N GLU A 58 -16.51 -0.20 -7.72
CA GLU A 58 -16.82 -1.64 -7.66
C GLU A 58 -17.39 -2.06 -6.30
N ALA A 59 -17.06 -1.33 -5.24
CA ALA A 59 -17.45 -1.65 -3.87
C ALA A 59 -18.96 -1.94 -3.69
N PRO A 60 -19.91 -1.18 -4.27
CA PRO A 60 -21.34 -1.42 -4.09
C PRO A 60 -21.79 -2.84 -4.48
N GLU A 61 -21.05 -3.55 -5.32
CA GLU A 61 -21.40 -4.89 -5.75
C GLU A 61 -21.22 -5.94 -4.65
N TYR A 62 -20.34 -5.68 -3.67
CA TYR A 62 -19.96 -6.67 -2.66
C TYR A 62 -19.84 -6.13 -1.24
N PHE A 63 -19.86 -4.82 -1.03
CA PHE A 63 -19.58 -4.19 0.26
C PHE A 63 -20.53 -4.62 1.38
N ASP A 64 -21.81 -4.84 1.08
CA ASP A 64 -22.79 -5.28 2.06
C ASP A 64 -22.53 -6.70 2.58
N THR A 65 -21.89 -7.54 1.78
CA THR A 65 -21.59 -8.93 2.12
C THR A 65 -20.14 -9.16 2.55
N ASP A 66 -19.21 -8.36 2.05
CA ASP A 66 -17.77 -8.48 2.31
C ASP A 66 -17.11 -7.09 2.38
N PRO A 67 -17.37 -6.30 3.43
CA PRO A 67 -16.76 -4.97 3.59
C PRO A 67 -15.25 -5.05 3.81
N GLU A 68 -14.74 -6.16 4.34
CA GLU A 68 -13.30 -6.33 4.59
C GLU A 68 -12.51 -6.41 3.28
N ARG A 69 -13.07 -7.00 2.23
CA ARG A 69 -12.47 -7.04 0.90
C ARG A 69 -12.13 -5.63 0.41
N TYR A 70 -13.08 -4.72 0.51
CA TYR A 70 -12.90 -3.33 0.09
C TYR A 70 -11.86 -2.60 0.94
N THR A 71 -12.00 -2.70 2.26
CA THR A 71 -11.08 -2.04 3.20
C THR A 71 -9.65 -2.53 3.03
N SER A 72 -9.45 -3.83 2.83
CA SER A 72 -8.13 -4.42 2.57
C SER A 72 -7.54 -3.91 1.25
N ALA A 73 -8.33 -3.90 0.17
CA ALA A 73 -7.86 -3.42 -1.13
C ALA A 73 -7.47 -1.93 -1.10
N VAL A 74 -8.25 -1.08 -0.42
CA VAL A 74 -7.88 0.33 -0.19
C VAL A 74 -6.62 0.43 0.65
N GLY A 75 -6.48 -0.41 1.68
CA GLY A 75 -5.29 -0.46 2.52
C GLY A 75 -4.03 -0.80 1.73
N GLU A 76 -4.09 -1.80 0.87
CA GLU A 76 -2.99 -2.21 -0.01
C GLU A 76 -2.58 -1.09 -0.98
N GLU A 77 -3.55 -0.35 -1.52
CA GLU A 77 -3.23 0.78 -2.40
C GLU A 77 -2.59 1.93 -1.63
N LEU A 78 -3.09 2.24 -0.43
CA LEU A 78 -2.48 3.27 0.42
C LEU A 78 -1.06 2.90 0.87
N ASP A 79 -0.78 1.62 1.14
CA ASP A 79 0.57 1.15 1.51
C ASP A 79 1.62 1.40 0.42
N ARG A 80 1.21 1.51 -0.84
CA ARG A 80 2.11 1.79 -1.96
C ARG A 80 2.56 3.25 -2.02
N VAL A 81 1.72 4.17 -1.54
CA VAL A 81 1.90 5.61 -1.75
C VAL A 81 2.02 6.43 -0.47
N VAL A 82 1.64 5.87 0.69
CA VAL A 82 1.67 6.56 1.98
C VAL A 82 2.83 6.07 2.84
N ASP A 83 3.74 6.97 3.21
CA ASP A 83 4.75 6.70 4.25
C ASP A 83 4.12 6.79 5.65
N PHE A 84 3.37 5.75 6.03
CA PHE A 84 2.72 5.67 7.35
C PHE A 84 3.72 5.80 8.50
N ARG A 85 4.94 5.28 8.34
CA ARG A 85 5.98 5.38 9.37
C ARG A 85 6.50 6.81 9.52
N GLY A 86 6.72 7.49 8.40
CA GLY A 86 7.09 8.91 8.39
C GLY A 86 6.00 9.77 8.98
N PHE A 87 4.75 9.49 8.64
CA PHE A 87 3.59 10.18 9.20
C PHE A 87 3.46 9.94 10.72
N ALA A 88 3.55 8.70 11.18
CA ALA A 88 3.54 8.34 12.60
C ALA A 88 4.65 9.05 13.38
N ARG A 89 5.86 9.10 12.81
CA ARG A 89 6.97 9.85 13.38
C ARG A 89 6.66 11.35 13.48
N GLY A 90 6.03 11.91 12.47
CA GLY A 90 5.59 13.31 12.46
C GLY A 90 4.59 13.59 13.58
N VAL A 91 3.61 12.72 13.78
CA VAL A 91 2.61 12.82 14.88
C VAL A 91 3.26 12.68 16.24
N MET A 92 4.19 11.76 16.43
CA MET A 92 4.95 11.60 17.67
C MET A 92 5.88 12.79 17.96
N GLY A 93 6.25 13.54 16.92
CA GLY A 93 7.04 14.77 17.02
C GLY A 93 8.34 14.60 17.81
N ARG A 94 8.52 15.39 18.89
CA ARG A 94 9.72 15.33 19.72
C ARG A 94 9.99 13.96 20.33
N TYR A 95 8.97 13.13 20.55
CA TYR A 95 9.11 11.81 21.16
C TYR A 95 9.75 10.79 20.23
N ALA A 96 9.67 10.98 18.91
CA ALA A 96 10.33 10.15 17.88
C ALA A 96 11.40 10.94 17.09
N SER A 97 11.91 12.04 17.65
CA SER A 97 12.92 12.87 16.99
C SER A 97 14.29 12.18 16.93
N LYS A 98 15.09 12.61 15.95
CA LYS A 98 16.46 12.13 15.78
C LYS A 98 17.34 12.41 17.02
N ASP A 99 17.13 13.55 17.67
CA ASP A 99 17.92 13.95 18.84
C ASP A 99 17.57 13.07 20.05
N ARG A 100 16.27 12.80 20.27
CA ARG A 100 15.86 11.83 21.28
C ARG A 100 16.44 10.44 21.01
N TYR A 101 16.33 9.94 19.79
CA TYR A 101 16.90 8.63 19.44
C TYR A 101 18.40 8.54 19.74
N LYS A 102 19.16 9.61 19.44
CA LYS A 102 20.61 9.66 19.69
C LYS A 102 20.95 9.72 21.18
N SER A 103 20.08 10.31 22.02
CA SER A 103 20.30 10.45 23.46
C SER A 103 20.01 9.18 24.25
N LEU A 104 19.40 8.16 23.62
CA LEU A 104 19.05 6.89 24.26
C LEU A 104 20.20 5.88 24.17
N ASP A 105 20.28 5.01 25.17
CA ASP A 105 21.06 3.79 25.10
C ASP A 105 20.44 2.76 24.14
N GLU A 106 21.06 1.62 23.93
CA GLU A 106 20.57 0.61 22.99
C GLU A 106 19.22 0.01 23.41
N VAL A 107 18.94 -0.12 24.69
CA VAL A 107 17.65 -0.61 25.19
C VAL A 107 16.56 0.44 24.88
N GLY A 108 16.79 1.71 25.19
CA GLY A 108 15.88 2.80 24.88
C GLY A 108 15.64 3.00 23.38
N LYS A 109 16.67 2.81 22.54
CA LYS A 109 16.52 2.85 21.07
C LYS A 109 15.62 1.72 20.55
N ASN A 110 15.78 0.51 21.11
CA ASN A 110 14.94 -0.63 20.74
C ASN A 110 13.48 -0.39 21.16
N GLN A 111 13.26 0.11 22.39
CA GLN A 111 11.93 0.46 22.88
C GLN A 111 11.27 1.53 21.98
N LEU A 112 12.00 2.60 21.64
CA LEU A 112 11.45 3.65 20.78
C LEU A 112 11.11 3.13 19.37
N ARG A 113 11.91 2.22 18.82
CA ARG A 113 11.61 1.59 17.53
C ARG A 113 10.32 0.75 17.62
N ALA A 114 10.18 -0.08 18.66
CA ALA A 114 8.98 -0.88 18.88
C ALA A 114 7.73 -0.02 19.08
N GLN A 115 7.81 1.04 19.86
CA GLN A 115 6.72 1.99 20.06
C GLN A 115 6.32 2.71 18.76
N LEU A 116 7.30 3.10 17.93
CA LEU A 116 7.00 3.72 16.63
C LEU A 116 6.34 2.72 15.68
N GLU A 117 6.76 1.46 15.69
CA GLU A 117 6.16 0.41 14.87
C GLU A 117 4.72 0.15 15.28
N GLU A 118 4.46 -0.11 16.57
CA GLU A 118 3.12 -0.29 17.11
C GLU A 118 2.21 0.90 16.81
N PHE A 119 2.70 2.13 17.01
CA PHE A 119 1.92 3.33 16.70
C PHE A 119 1.67 3.48 15.20
N THR A 120 2.63 3.10 14.35
CA THR A 120 2.44 3.11 12.89
C THR A 120 1.32 2.16 12.47
N ASP A 121 1.28 0.96 13.02
CA ASP A 121 0.26 -0.04 12.70
C ASP A 121 -1.14 0.41 13.14
N VAL A 122 -1.27 0.91 14.37
CA VAL A 122 -2.54 1.46 14.88
C VAL A 122 -3.02 2.64 14.03
N LEU A 123 -2.11 3.55 13.69
CA LEU A 123 -2.40 4.71 12.87
C LEU A 123 -2.84 4.30 11.46
N ARG A 124 -2.12 3.38 10.83
CA ARG A 124 -2.45 2.83 9.51
C ARG A 124 -3.86 2.22 9.51
N VAL A 125 -4.15 1.32 10.45
CA VAL A 125 -5.47 0.68 10.56
C VAL A 125 -6.57 1.71 10.77
N GLY A 126 -6.37 2.69 11.66
CA GLY A 126 -7.32 3.76 11.90
C GLY A 126 -7.58 4.62 10.66
N MET A 127 -6.53 5.00 9.94
CA MET A 127 -6.63 5.79 8.71
C MET A 127 -7.34 4.99 7.60
N VAL A 128 -6.90 3.76 7.33
CA VAL A 128 -7.52 2.90 6.31
C VAL A 128 -9.02 2.73 6.58
N ASN A 129 -9.42 2.40 7.81
CA ASN A 129 -10.82 2.22 8.17
C ASN A 129 -11.65 3.51 8.03
N THR A 130 -11.07 4.65 8.35
CA THR A 130 -11.77 5.94 8.27
C THR A 130 -11.91 6.39 6.82
N TYR A 131 -10.83 6.36 6.06
CA TYR A 131 -10.82 6.86 4.69
C TYR A 131 -11.54 5.92 3.72
N SER A 132 -11.43 4.60 3.87
CA SER A 132 -12.16 3.66 2.99
C SER A 132 -13.67 3.88 3.03
N ARG A 133 -14.26 4.13 4.22
CA ARG A 133 -15.68 4.47 4.34
C ARG A 133 -16.03 5.79 3.67
N GLY A 134 -15.19 6.82 3.81
CA GLY A 134 -15.39 8.10 3.17
C GLY A 134 -15.29 8.00 1.64
N LEU A 135 -14.38 7.19 1.13
CA LEU A 135 -14.16 7.02 -0.30
C LEU A 135 -15.34 6.35 -1.03
N LEU A 136 -16.15 5.53 -0.34
CA LEU A 136 -17.37 4.96 -0.92
C LEU A 136 -18.32 6.05 -1.44
N ALA A 137 -18.41 7.17 -0.74
CA ALA A 137 -19.27 8.31 -1.16
C ALA A 137 -18.79 8.95 -2.47
N PHE A 138 -17.56 8.73 -2.88
CA PHE A 138 -16.97 9.31 -4.09
C PHE A 138 -16.92 8.34 -5.29
N GLY A 139 -17.45 7.12 -5.17
CA GLY A 139 -17.39 6.11 -6.24
C GLY A 139 -17.99 6.55 -7.58
N GLY A 140 -18.93 7.50 -7.58
CA GLY A 140 -19.50 8.10 -8.79
C GLY A 140 -18.84 9.41 -9.22
N SER A 141 -17.88 9.92 -8.46
CA SER A 141 -17.28 11.24 -8.70
C SER A 141 -16.19 11.18 -9.78
N ARG A 142 -15.96 12.34 -10.41
CA ARG A 142 -14.83 12.56 -11.32
C ARG A 142 -13.72 13.29 -10.57
N VAL A 143 -12.48 12.83 -10.70
CA VAL A 143 -11.31 13.49 -10.13
C VAL A 143 -10.45 14.05 -11.26
N GLU A 144 -10.08 15.32 -11.13
CA GLU A 144 -9.14 15.99 -12.03
C GLU A 144 -7.86 16.36 -11.27
N LEU A 145 -6.71 16.04 -11.87
CA LEU A 145 -5.40 16.44 -11.34
C LEU A 145 -5.00 17.77 -11.94
N GLY A 146 -4.67 18.71 -11.06
CA GLY A 146 -4.09 20.00 -11.42
C GLY A 146 -2.59 19.95 -11.68
N GLU A 147 -1.97 21.11 -11.51
CA GLU A 147 -0.53 21.28 -11.67
C GLU A 147 0.26 20.67 -10.51
N VAL A 148 1.54 20.44 -10.76
CA VAL A 148 2.52 20.01 -9.76
C VAL A 148 3.30 21.23 -9.31
N ASP A 149 3.18 21.55 -8.02
CA ASP A 149 3.94 22.64 -7.40
C ASP A 149 5.08 22.06 -6.57
N MET A 150 6.30 22.43 -6.91
CA MET A 150 7.45 22.05 -6.09
C MET A 150 7.54 22.95 -4.87
N ALA A 151 7.80 22.36 -3.70
CA ALA A 151 7.98 23.15 -2.48
C ALA A 151 9.19 24.09 -2.63
N PRO A 152 9.08 25.37 -2.21
CA PRO A 152 10.17 26.33 -2.34
C PRO A 152 11.49 25.83 -1.76
N GLY A 153 12.54 25.82 -2.58
CA GLY A 153 13.88 25.35 -2.16
C GLY A 153 14.02 23.84 -2.01
N SER A 154 13.01 23.04 -2.41
CA SER A 154 13.05 21.58 -2.35
C SER A 154 13.04 20.97 -3.75
N THR A 155 13.84 19.92 -3.93
CA THR A 155 13.78 19.04 -5.11
C THR A 155 13.10 17.70 -4.80
N ARG A 156 12.60 17.54 -3.56
CA ARG A 156 12.07 16.26 -3.03
C ARG A 156 10.61 16.32 -2.62
N VAL A 157 10.04 17.51 -2.50
CA VAL A 157 8.67 17.70 -2.02
C VAL A 157 7.89 18.44 -3.11
N ALA A 158 6.83 17.81 -3.57
CA ALA A 158 5.89 18.38 -4.52
C ALA A 158 4.47 18.25 -4.00
N SER A 159 3.61 19.19 -4.39
CA SER A 159 2.17 19.12 -4.18
C SER A 159 1.46 18.91 -5.50
N VAL A 160 0.47 18.02 -5.53
CA VAL A 160 -0.40 17.80 -6.67
C VAL A 160 -1.82 18.13 -6.26
N THR A 161 -2.43 19.14 -6.89
CA THR A 161 -3.80 19.53 -6.60
C THR A 161 -4.77 18.52 -7.19
N GLN A 162 -5.77 18.11 -6.40
CA GLN A 162 -6.88 17.28 -6.85
C GLN A 162 -8.19 18.04 -6.70
N ARG A 163 -9.06 17.95 -7.70
CA ARG A 163 -10.43 18.46 -7.67
C ARG A 163 -11.40 17.31 -7.86
N VAL A 164 -12.34 17.18 -6.93
CA VAL A 164 -13.39 16.15 -6.96
C VAL A 164 -14.70 16.80 -7.35
N PHE A 165 -15.37 16.22 -8.33
CA PHE A 165 -16.67 16.68 -8.84
C PHE A 165 -17.69 15.56 -8.59
N GLY A 166 -18.74 15.88 -7.83
CA GLY A 166 -19.88 15.01 -7.56
C GLY A 166 -20.97 15.14 -8.60
#